data_470a12463bc1cf084ab6edef23abed50
#
_entry.id   470a12463bc1cf084ab6edef23abed50
#
_cell.length_a   1.000
_cell.length_b   1.000
_cell.length_c   1.000
_cell.angle_alpha   90.00
_cell.angle_beta   90.00
_cell.angle_gamma   90.00
#
_symmetry.space_group_name_H-M   'P 1'
#
loop_
_entity.id
_entity.type
_entity.pdbx_description
1 polymer ?
#
loop_
_entity_poly.entity_id
_entity_poly.type
_entity_poly.pdbx_seq_one_letter_code
_entity_poly.pdbx_strand_id
1 'polypeptide(L)'
;MKHIKKLSTIATSTGLGALLVTGVTGCTSNTQQHEEQSQAKGAFVIIEETAPGKYQIKDEFPADETRIVLKKLDGTEQVLTQAQLDVLIKEEAAKIDNGTSNLTKEQTPQAQHQGMGLGETIMASMAGAMLGAWIGNKLFGNQNYKNNRKAGYKSPSTYSKSKKSFSSPRKTSSKKGGFFGNKKSSGRKGGFFGG
;
A
#
# COMPACT_ATOMS: atom_id res chain seq x y z
N MET A 1 17.59 -16.92 50.22
CA MET A 1 16.52 -16.92 51.24
C MET A 1 15.19 -16.65 50.54
N LYS A 2 14.31 -17.63 50.67
CA LYS A 2 12.86 -17.62 50.86
C LYS A 2 12.05 -16.86 49.81
N HIS A 3 11.39 -17.61 48.89
CA HIS A 3 10.00 -18.08 48.94
C HIS A 3 8.97 -16.96 49.08
N ILE A 4 8.02 -16.87 48.13
CA ILE A 4 6.63 -17.22 48.44
C ILE A 4 5.85 -17.34 47.12
N LYS A 5 5.33 -18.54 46.92
CA LYS A 5 4.23 -18.88 46.02
C LYS A 5 2.93 -18.33 46.63
N LYS A 6 2.02 -17.80 45.82
CA LYS A 6 0.58 -17.87 46.19
C LYS A 6 -0.23 -18.24 44.96
N LEU A 7 -0.64 -19.47 44.96
CA LEU A 7 -1.82 -20.00 44.31
C LEU A 7 -3.06 -19.38 44.97
N SER A 8 -4.06 -19.03 44.20
CA SER A 8 -5.42 -18.85 44.71
C SER A 8 -6.42 -19.43 43.76
N THR A 9 -7.05 -20.37 44.28
CA THR A 9 -8.03 -21.35 43.92
C THR A 9 -9.39 -20.76 43.50
N ILE A 10 -9.96 -21.23 42.41
CA ILE A 10 -11.30 -21.80 42.17
C ILE A 10 -12.47 -21.29 43.03
N ALA A 11 -13.50 -20.82 42.37
CA ALA A 11 -14.86 -20.94 42.83
C ALA A 11 -15.78 -21.28 41.66
N THR A 12 -16.16 -22.54 41.62
CA THR A 12 -17.29 -23.08 40.88
C THR A 12 -18.57 -22.66 41.57
N SER A 13 -19.53 -22.12 40.82
CA SER A 13 -20.92 -22.10 41.25
C SER A 13 -21.83 -22.59 40.15
N THR A 14 -22.29 -23.80 40.31
CA THR A 14 -23.42 -24.44 39.68
C THR A 14 -24.71 -23.67 40.00
N GLY A 15 -25.43 -23.26 38.97
CA GLY A 15 -26.78 -22.72 39.09
C GLY A 15 -27.62 -23.24 37.93
N LEU A 16 -28.38 -24.31 38.22
CA LEU A 16 -29.47 -24.77 37.35
C LEU A 16 -30.57 -23.69 37.32
N GLY A 17 -31.03 -23.36 36.14
CA GLY A 17 -32.19 -22.53 35.91
C GLY A 17 -32.72 -22.78 34.51
N ALA A 18 -33.58 -23.79 34.39
CA ALA A 18 -34.36 -24.03 33.17
C ALA A 18 -35.46 -22.98 33.05
N LEU A 19 -35.51 -22.29 31.92
CA LEU A 19 -36.70 -21.63 31.43
C LEU A 19 -36.76 -21.73 29.91
N LEU A 20 -37.64 -22.58 29.46
CA LEU A 20 -38.16 -22.67 28.11
C LEU A 20 -38.89 -21.36 27.78
N VAL A 21 -38.42 -20.64 26.76
CA VAL A 21 -39.26 -19.72 26.01
C VAL A 21 -39.03 -19.98 24.54
N THR A 22 -39.98 -20.59 23.94
CA THR A 22 -40.19 -20.65 22.50
C THR A 22 -40.46 -19.25 21.99
N GLY A 23 -39.62 -18.74 21.12
CA GLY A 23 -39.79 -17.45 20.48
C GLY A 23 -39.03 -17.44 19.17
N VAL A 24 -39.76 -17.74 18.18
CA VAL A 24 -39.46 -17.69 16.75
C VAL A 24 -38.83 -16.39 16.34
N THR A 25 -38.16 -16.49 15.26
CA THR A 25 -37.94 -15.61 14.12
C THR A 25 -36.48 -15.41 13.85
N GLY A 26 -36.14 -15.96 12.75
CA GLY A 26 -34.95 -15.78 11.94
C GLY A 26 -34.26 -14.42 12.05
N CYS A 27 -33.21 -14.38 12.81
CA CYS A 27 -32.13 -13.49 12.49
C CYS A 27 -31.24 -14.24 11.51
N THR A 28 -31.44 -13.96 10.24
CA THR A 28 -30.39 -14.12 9.24
C THR A 28 -29.17 -13.45 9.85
N SER A 29 -28.27 -14.27 10.37
CA SER A 29 -26.93 -13.86 10.68
C SER A 29 -26.35 -13.35 9.37
N ASN A 30 -26.47 -12.05 9.17
CA ASN A 30 -25.70 -11.35 8.20
C ASN A 30 -24.26 -11.46 8.71
N THR A 31 -23.62 -12.57 8.39
CA THR A 31 -22.19 -12.72 8.47
C THR A 31 -21.67 -11.68 7.50
N GLN A 32 -21.56 -10.44 7.96
CA GLN A 32 -20.67 -9.49 7.35
C GLN A 32 -19.30 -10.18 7.42
N GLN A 33 -18.98 -10.87 6.34
CA GLN A 33 -17.60 -11.11 6.01
C GLN A 33 -17.00 -9.71 5.98
N HIS A 34 -16.35 -9.32 7.07
CA HIS A 34 -15.30 -8.36 7.02
C HIS A 34 -14.33 -8.94 5.97
N GLU A 35 -14.51 -8.56 4.71
CA GLU A 35 -13.45 -8.64 3.74
C GLU A 35 -12.30 -7.87 4.41
N GLU A 36 -11.36 -8.61 4.97
CA GLU A 36 -10.10 -8.04 5.40
C GLU A 36 -9.58 -7.30 4.18
N GLN A 37 -9.67 -5.98 4.23
CA GLN A 37 -9.06 -5.11 3.25
C GLN A 37 -7.57 -5.36 3.36
N SER A 38 -7.08 -6.30 2.58
CA SER A 38 -5.67 -6.67 2.58
C SER A 38 -4.90 -5.47 2.07
N GLN A 39 -4.42 -4.68 3.00
CA GLN A 39 -3.47 -3.61 2.71
C GLN A 39 -2.24 -4.26 2.08
N ALA A 40 -1.70 -3.64 1.06
CA ALA A 40 -0.48 -4.12 0.43
C ALA A 40 0.63 -4.21 1.47
N LYS A 41 1.27 -5.38 1.56
CA LYS A 41 2.38 -5.61 2.50
C LYS A 41 3.71 -5.09 1.95
N GLY A 42 3.76 -4.82 0.65
CA GLY A 42 4.92 -4.33 -0.06
C GLY A 42 4.54 -3.56 -1.32
N ALA A 43 5.54 -3.17 -2.09
CA ALA A 43 5.39 -2.45 -3.33
C ALA A 43 6.35 -2.98 -4.40
N PHE A 44 5.87 -3.12 -5.61
CA PHE A 44 6.71 -3.31 -6.79
C PHE A 44 6.99 -1.94 -7.40
N VAL A 45 8.26 -1.56 -7.48
CA VAL A 45 8.69 -0.23 -7.94
C VAL A 45 9.66 -0.37 -9.10
N ILE A 46 9.45 0.38 -10.15
CA ILE A 46 10.37 0.52 -11.27
C ILE A 46 10.99 1.92 -11.19
N ILE A 47 12.28 1.96 -10.95
CA ILE A 47 13.08 3.19 -10.94
C ILE A 47 13.90 3.24 -12.23
N GLU A 48 13.89 4.38 -12.91
CA GLU A 48 14.65 4.63 -14.12
C GLU A 48 15.74 5.67 -13.84
N GLU A 49 16.96 5.37 -14.25
CA GLU A 49 18.04 6.34 -14.26
C GLU A 49 17.86 7.26 -15.47
N THR A 50 17.75 8.56 -15.23
CA THR A 50 17.49 9.58 -16.25
C THR A 50 18.74 10.35 -16.67
N ALA A 51 19.72 10.42 -15.77
CA ALA A 51 21.07 10.94 -15.98
C ALA A 51 22.00 10.26 -14.97
N PRO A 52 23.32 10.32 -15.11
CA PRO A 52 24.25 9.71 -14.16
C PRO A 52 23.96 10.10 -12.72
N GLY A 53 23.59 9.12 -11.89
CA GLY A 53 23.22 9.31 -10.48
C GLY A 53 21.90 10.04 -10.23
N LYS A 54 21.04 10.17 -11.24
CA LYS A 54 19.73 10.80 -11.18
C LYS A 54 18.64 9.80 -11.55
N TYR A 55 17.66 9.66 -10.68
CA TYR A 55 16.66 8.61 -10.74
C TYR A 55 15.25 9.18 -10.63
N GLN A 56 14.28 8.47 -11.22
CA GLN A 56 12.86 8.77 -11.12
C GLN A 56 12.05 7.46 -11.04
N ILE A 57 10.92 7.50 -10.34
CA ILE A 57 9.98 6.39 -10.29
C ILE A 57 9.17 6.39 -11.59
N LYS A 58 9.38 5.35 -12.39
CA LYS A 58 8.68 5.13 -13.66
C LYS A 58 7.30 4.57 -13.46
N ASP A 59 7.18 3.60 -12.56
CA ASP A 59 5.90 2.99 -12.18
C ASP A 59 5.98 2.35 -10.80
N GLU A 60 4.84 2.18 -10.15
CA GLU A 60 4.75 1.61 -8.82
C GLU A 60 3.38 0.99 -8.57
N PHE A 61 3.36 -0.21 -7.99
CA PHE A 61 2.15 -0.99 -7.75
C PHE A 61 2.18 -1.65 -6.37
N PRO A 62 1.01 -1.85 -5.73
CA PRO A 62 0.89 -2.68 -4.53
C PRO A 62 1.33 -4.11 -4.81
N ALA A 63 2.14 -4.68 -3.92
CA ALA A 63 2.61 -6.06 -3.98
C ALA A 63 2.56 -6.72 -2.60
N ASP A 64 2.75 -8.03 -2.54
CA ASP A 64 2.80 -8.76 -1.27
C ASP A 64 4.17 -8.61 -0.61
N GLU A 65 5.22 -8.40 -1.43
CA GLU A 65 6.59 -8.15 -1.01
C GLU A 65 7.13 -6.91 -1.71
N THR A 66 8.04 -6.21 -1.05
CA THR A 66 8.73 -5.07 -1.68
C THR A 66 9.81 -5.57 -2.63
N ARG A 67 9.71 -5.12 -3.88
CA ARG A 67 10.68 -5.40 -4.92
C ARG A 67 10.94 -4.13 -5.75
N ILE A 68 12.20 -3.72 -5.83
CA ILE A 68 12.60 -2.53 -6.57
C ILE A 68 13.50 -2.94 -7.72
N VAL A 69 13.09 -2.58 -8.93
CA VAL A 69 13.84 -2.78 -10.16
C VAL A 69 14.45 -1.46 -10.59
N LEU A 70 15.75 -1.42 -10.71
CA LEU A 70 16.51 -0.30 -11.23
C LEU A 70 16.81 -0.51 -12.70
N LYS A 71 16.31 0.38 -13.55
CA LYS A 71 16.63 0.44 -14.96
C LYS A 71 17.72 1.51 -15.16
N LYS A 72 18.89 1.10 -15.63
CA LYS A 72 20.03 1.98 -15.86
C LYS A 72 19.94 2.66 -17.23
N LEU A 73 20.81 3.65 -17.44
CA LEU A 73 20.90 4.39 -18.71
C LEU A 73 21.25 3.51 -19.91
N ASP A 74 22.02 2.45 -19.70
CA ASP A 74 22.37 1.46 -20.73
C ASP A 74 21.24 0.49 -21.07
N GLY A 75 20.07 0.64 -20.40
CA GLY A 75 18.91 -0.20 -20.57
C GLY A 75 18.95 -1.49 -19.76
N THR A 76 20.02 -1.79 -19.02
CA THR A 76 20.08 -2.94 -18.13
C THR A 76 19.15 -2.77 -16.93
N GLU A 77 18.54 -3.88 -16.51
CA GLU A 77 17.64 -3.91 -15.34
C GLU A 77 18.27 -4.74 -14.23
N GLN A 78 18.23 -4.20 -13.02
CA GLN A 78 18.75 -4.85 -11.82
C GLN A 78 17.71 -4.81 -10.72
N VAL A 79 17.42 -5.97 -10.13
CA VAL A 79 16.62 -6.04 -8.91
C VAL A 79 17.52 -5.71 -7.72
N LEU A 80 17.13 -4.73 -6.92
CA LEU A 80 17.86 -4.38 -5.70
C LEU A 80 17.60 -5.45 -4.63
N THR A 81 18.67 -5.94 -4.03
CA THR A 81 18.58 -6.87 -2.90
C THR A 81 18.16 -6.15 -1.62
N GLN A 82 17.59 -6.89 -0.66
CA GLN A 82 17.22 -6.32 0.63
C GLN A 82 18.41 -5.63 1.32
N ALA A 83 19.59 -6.24 1.27
CA ALA A 83 20.81 -5.65 1.85
C ALA A 83 21.17 -4.30 1.20
N GLN A 84 21.03 -4.18 -0.12
CA GLN A 84 21.26 -2.91 -0.83
C GLN A 84 20.21 -1.86 -0.44
N LEU A 85 18.95 -2.26 -0.32
CA LEU A 85 17.87 -1.37 0.12
C LEU A 85 18.12 -0.86 1.54
N ASP A 86 18.51 -1.73 2.46
CA ASP A 86 18.79 -1.37 3.85
C ASP A 86 19.94 -0.34 3.96
N VAL A 87 20.99 -0.51 3.17
CA VAL A 87 22.11 0.46 3.10
C VAL A 87 21.62 1.80 2.58
N LEU A 88 20.94 1.82 1.42
CA LEU A 88 20.46 3.06 0.78
C LEU A 88 19.48 3.82 1.67
N ILE A 89 18.60 3.10 2.37
CA ILE A 89 17.61 3.70 3.27
C ILE A 89 18.31 4.27 4.51
N LYS A 90 19.28 3.57 5.10
CA LYS A 90 20.05 4.07 6.24
C LYS A 90 20.87 5.30 5.89
N GLU A 91 21.54 5.30 4.73
CA GLU A 91 22.29 6.46 4.25
C GLU A 91 21.37 7.67 4.04
N GLU A 92 20.22 7.47 3.42
CA GLU A 92 19.27 8.54 3.19
C GLU A 92 18.64 9.04 4.49
N ALA A 93 18.36 8.14 5.42
CA ALA A 93 17.89 8.51 6.76
C ALA A 93 18.89 9.38 7.51
N ALA A 94 20.19 9.05 7.43
CA ALA A 94 21.25 9.88 8.02
C ALA A 94 21.28 11.29 7.39
N LYS A 95 21.08 11.39 6.07
CA LYS A 95 20.98 12.69 5.39
C LYS A 95 19.76 13.49 5.84
N ILE A 96 18.63 12.81 6.08
CA ILE A 96 17.41 13.45 6.60
C ILE A 96 17.66 13.95 8.02
N ASP A 97 18.32 13.15 8.87
CA ASP A 97 18.64 13.52 10.24
C ASP A 97 19.58 14.72 10.32
N ASN A 98 20.55 14.78 9.42
CA ASN A 98 21.50 15.88 9.31
C ASN A 98 20.96 17.09 8.54
N GLY A 99 19.71 17.04 8.04
CA GLY A 99 19.10 18.11 7.25
C GLY A 99 19.78 18.31 5.87
N THR A 100 20.48 17.30 5.36
CA THR A 100 21.19 17.38 4.06
C THR A 100 20.44 16.73 2.91
N SER A 101 19.37 15.96 3.19
CA SER A 101 18.54 15.32 2.18
C SER A 101 17.73 16.33 1.36
N ASN A 102 17.73 16.17 0.03
CA ASN A 102 16.89 16.95 -0.86
C ASN A 102 15.40 16.67 -0.69
N LEU A 103 15.04 15.53 -0.08
CA LEU A 103 13.64 15.21 0.24
C LEU A 103 13.02 16.17 1.25
N THR A 104 13.81 16.69 2.19
CA THR A 104 13.31 17.50 3.31
C THR A 104 13.68 18.98 3.20
N LYS A 105 14.54 19.34 2.26
CA LYS A 105 14.89 20.73 1.97
C LYS A 105 13.87 21.42 1.07
N GLU A 106 13.79 22.72 1.18
CA GLU A 106 13.11 23.53 0.17
C GLU A 106 13.88 23.46 -1.15
N GLN A 107 13.18 23.13 -2.22
CA GLN A 107 13.75 23.02 -3.55
C GLN A 107 13.15 24.03 -4.50
N THR A 108 13.99 24.61 -5.34
CA THR A 108 13.52 25.43 -6.45
C THR A 108 12.81 24.55 -7.49
N PRO A 109 11.86 25.09 -8.27
CA PRO A 109 11.19 24.34 -9.33
C PRO A 109 12.16 23.67 -10.32
N GLN A 110 13.28 24.32 -10.64
CA GLN A 110 14.30 23.76 -11.52
C GLN A 110 15.01 22.54 -10.91
N ALA A 111 15.30 22.56 -9.60
CA ALA A 111 15.94 21.43 -8.92
C ALA A 111 15.03 20.20 -8.86
N GLN A 112 13.71 20.41 -8.80
CA GLN A 112 12.74 19.32 -8.78
C GLN A 112 12.71 18.48 -10.07
N HIS A 113 13.09 19.05 -11.20
CA HIS A 113 13.09 18.36 -12.51
C HIS A 113 14.42 17.63 -12.83
N GLN A 114 15.46 17.84 -12.04
CA GLN A 114 16.77 17.24 -12.30
C GLN A 114 16.92 15.77 -11.86
N GLY A 115 15.87 15.18 -11.29
CA GLY A 115 15.92 13.86 -10.70
C GLY A 115 16.58 13.83 -9.33
N MET A 116 16.36 12.78 -8.59
CA MET A 116 16.86 12.55 -7.22
C MET A 116 17.97 11.51 -7.21
N GLY A 117 18.73 11.43 -6.12
CA GLY A 117 19.60 10.30 -5.85
C GLY A 117 18.79 9.01 -5.65
N LEU A 118 19.42 7.85 -5.76
CA LEU A 118 18.73 6.57 -5.69
C LEU A 118 18.03 6.37 -4.32
N GLY A 119 18.73 6.65 -3.22
CA GLY A 119 18.16 6.58 -1.88
C GLY A 119 16.96 7.53 -1.69
N GLU A 120 17.10 8.76 -2.18
CA GLU A 120 16.00 9.75 -2.17
C GLU A 120 14.79 9.26 -2.98
N THR A 121 15.03 8.68 -4.17
CA THR A 121 13.97 8.16 -5.04
C THR A 121 13.25 6.97 -4.38
N ILE A 122 14.00 6.06 -3.75
CA ILE A 122 13.43 4.95 -2.97
C ILE A 122 12.56 5.50 -1.83
N MET A 123 13.07 6.44 -1.05
CA MET A 123 12.31 7.03 0.07
C MET A 123 11.12 7.89 -0.39
N ALA A 124 11.12 8.41 -1.60
CA ALA A 124 9.97 9.10 -2.20
C ALA A 124 8.85 8.12 -2.60
N SER A 125 9.16 6.86 -2.86
CA SER A 125 8.19 5.81 -3.25
C SER A 125 7.28 5.38 -2.10
N MET A 126 6.21 4.65 -2.40
CA MET A 126 5.39 3.97 -1.38
C MET A 126 6.16 2.83 -0.72
N ALA A 127 7.05 2.14 -1.48
CA ALA A 127 7.97 1.16 -0.94
C ALA A 127 8.85 1.78 0.16
N GLY A 128 9.43 2.95 -0.11
CA GLY A 128 10.22 3.68 0.88
C GLY A 128 9.43 4.06 2.13
N ALA A 129 8.16 4.42 1.97
CA ALA A 129 7.29 4.69 3.10
C ALA A 129 7.05 3.44 3.98
N MET A 130 7.00 2.25 3.38
CA MET A 130 6.84 0.98 4.11
C MET A 130 8.16 0.55 4.76
N LEU A 131 9.27 0.60 4.01
CA LEU A 131 10.60 0.23 4.48
C LEU A 131 11.15 1.21 5.52
N GLY A 132 10.85 2.50 5.35
CA GLY A 132 11.28 3.57 6.21
C GLY A 132 10.28 3.97 7.30
N ALA A 133 9.38 3.09 7.71
CA ALA A 133 8.32 3.40 8.68
C ALA A 133 8.84 4.01 10.00
N TRP A 134 10.03 3.62 10.45
CA TRP A 134 10.70 4.14 11.64
C TRP A 134 11.11 5.62 11.54
N ILE A 135 11.32 6.14 10.32
CA ILE A 135 11.60 7.56 10.08
C ILE A 135 10.34 8.36 9.66
N GLY A 136 9.21 7.65 9.55
CA GLY A 136 7.96 8.19 9.02
C GLY A 136 7.52 9.49 9.69
N ASN A 137 7.66 9.63 11.00
CA ASN A 137 7.27 10.84 11.70
C ASN A 137 8.06 12.08 11.23
N LYS A 138 9.34 11.94 10.90
CA LYS A 138 10.18 13.03 10.38
C LYS A 138 9.82 13.39 8.94
N LEU A 139 9.47 12.39 8.14
CA LEU A 139 9.11 12.57 6.73
C LEU A 139 7.68 13.09 6.58
N PHE A 140 6.70 12.40 7.17
CA PHE A 140 5.28 12.72 6.94
C PHE A 140 4.84 14.03 7.58
N GLY A 141 5.52 14.48 8.63
CA GLY A 141 5.35 15.81 9.22
C GLY A 141 5.94 16.95 8.38
N ASN A 142 6.91 16.66 7.50
CA ASN A 142 7.63 17.66 6.73
C ASN A 142 6.88 18.05 5.45
N GLN A 143 6.60 19.35 5.28
CA GLN A 143 5.88 19.86 4.11
C GLN A 143 6.72 19.76 2.83
N ASN A 144 8.04 20.01 2.93
CA ASN A 144 8.95 19.90 1.79
C ASN A 144 8.99 18.44 1.28
N TYR A 145 9.00 17.44 2.19
CA TYR A 145 8.91 16.05 1.80
C TYR A 145 7.66 15.76 0.97
N LYS A 146 6.49 16.26 1.38
CA LYS A 146 5.24 16.07 0.63
C LYS A 146 5.30 16.64 -0.78
N ASN A 147 5.99 17.76 -0.95
CA ASN A 147 6.19 18.41 -2.25
C ASN A 147 7.25 17.69 -3.08
N ASN A 148 8.42 17.45 -2.49
CA ASN A 148 9.57 16.85 -3.17
C ASN A 148 9.32 15.39 -3.56
N ARG A 149 8.55 14.66 -2.76
CA ARG A 149 8.11 13.30 -3.08
C ARG A 149 7.46 13.20 -4.46
N LYS A 150 6.64 14.17 -4.85
CA LYS A 150 5.98 14.18 -6.16
C LYS A 150 7.00 14.32 -7.29
N ALA A 151 8.07 15.06 -7.07
CA ALA A 151 9.15 15.26 -8.04
C ALA A 151 10.00 13.98 -8.25
N GLY A 152 9.98 13.03 -7.33
CA GLY A 152 10.61 11.72 -7.47
C GLY A 152 9.95 10.82 -8.50
N TYR A 153 8.73 11.15 -8.97
CA TYR A 153 8.05 10.39 -10.00
C TYR A 153 8.26 10.99 -11.39
N LYS A 154 8.28 10.13 -12.39
CA LYS A 154 8.46 10.53 -13.80
C LYS A 154 7.45 11.59 -14.26
N SER A 155 6.24 11.54 -13.70
CA SER A 155 5.17 12.51 -13.99
C SER A 155 4.18 12.64 -12.84
N PRO A 156 3.44 13.76 -12.77
CA PRO A 156 2.33 13.90 -11.80
C PRO A 156 1.25 12.83 -11.95
N SER A 157 1.02 12.35 -13.17
CA SER A 157 0.06 11.27 -13.44
C SER A 157 0.54 9.94 -12.87
N THR A 158 1.83 9.62 -12.96
CA THR A 158 2.43 8.43 -12.34
C THR A 158 2.26 8.46 -10.83
N TYR A 159 2.56 9.60 -10.20
CA TYR A 159 2.33 9.77 -8.75
C TYR A 159 0.87 9.57 -8.36
N SER A 160 -0.06 10.17 -9.10
CA SER A 160 -1.49 10.06 -8.81
C SER A 160 -2.00 8.63 -8.99
N LYS A 161 -1.52 7.92 -10.02
CA LYS A 161 -1.82 6.51 -10.28
C LYS A 161 -1.31 5.63 -9.15
N SER A 162 -0.05 5.80 -8.73
CA SER A 162 0.53 5.10 -7.58
C SER A 162 -0.30 5.34 -6.33
N LYS A 163 -0.50 6.59 -5.94
CA LYS A 163 -1.30 6.93 -4.75
C LYS A 163 -2.68 6.27 -4.77
N LYS A 164 -3.35 6.28 -5.91
CA LYS A 164 -4.68 5.66 -6.06
C LYS A 164 -4.63 4.15 -5.92
N SER A 165 -3.62 3.48 -6.47
CA SER A 165 -3.48 2.01 -6.40
C SER A 165 -3.26 1.52 -4.97
N PHE A 166 -2.55 2.28 -4.14
CA PHE A 166 -2.33 1.94 -2.73
C PHE A 166 -3.49 2.35 -1.80
N SER A 167 -4.33 3.31 -2.21
CA SER A 167 -5.50 3.73 -1.44
C SER A 167 -6.76 2.91 -1.75
N SER A 168 -6.77 2.19 -2.87
CA SER A 168 -7.91 1.34 -3.24
C SER A 168 -7.77 -0.04 -2.60
N PRO A 169 -8.81 -0.57 -1.92
CA PRO A 169 -8.76 -1.94 -1.42
C PRO A 169 -8.54 -2.89 -2.59
N ARG A 170 -7.63 -3.85 -2.42
CA ARG A 170 -7.39 -4.91 -3.40
C ARG A 170 -8.70 -5.69 -3.55
N LYS A 171 -9.39 -5.51 -4.67
CA LYS A 171 -10.43 -6.42 -5.07
C LYS A 171 -9.74 -7.75 -5.41
N THR A 172 -9.75 -8.68 -4.49
CA THR A 172 -9.48 -10.08 -4.83
C THR A 172 -10.52 -10.46 -5.86
N SER A 173 -10.13 -10.56 -7.11
CA SER A 173 -10.99 -11.11 -8.15
C SER A 173 -11.13 -12.60 -7.86
N SER A 174 -12.05 -12.95 -6.98
CA SER A 174 -12.60 -14.29 -6.97
C SER A 174 -13.25 -14.46 -8.34
N LYS A 175 -12.58 -15.19 -9.24
CA LYS A 175 -13.17 -15.70 -10.46
C LYS A 175 -14.32 -16.62 -10.06
N LYS A 176 -15.50 -16.03 -9.81
CA LYS A 176 -16.73 -16.76 -9.86
C LYS A 176 -16.95 -17.11 -11.33
N GLY A 177 -16.44 -18.28 -11.72
CA GLY A 177 -16.83 -18.93 -12.97
C GLY A 177 -18.32 -19.24 -12.85
N GLY A 178 -19.13 -18.37 -13.39
CA GLY A 178 -20.55 -18.52 -13.56
C GLY A 178 -20.89 -18.31 -15.02
N PHE A 179 -20.44 -19.22 -15.86
CA PHE A 179 -20.84 -19.31 -17.26
C PHE A 179 -22.02 -20.25 -17.38
N PHE A 180 -23.22 -19.80 -16.98
CA PHE A 180 -24.50 -20.33 -17.40
C PHE A 180 -25.60 -19.32 -17.04
N GLY A 181 -25.86 -18.37 -17.91
CA GLY A 181 -26.97 -17.42 -17.85
C GLY A 181 -27.82 -17.57 -19.10
N ASN A 182 -28.86 -18.36 -18.94
CA ASN A 182 -29.93 -18.66 -19.87
C ASN A 182 -30.49 -17.40 -20.56
N LYS A 183 -30.36 -17.35 -21.86
CA LYS A 183 -30.92 -16.35 -22.75
C LYS A 183 -32.42 -16.60 -22.89
N LYS A 184 -33.25 -15.97 -22.08
CA LYS A 184 -34.69 -15.87 -22.36
C LYS A 184 -34.92 -14.77 -23.38
N SER A 185 -35.15 -15.18 -24.58
CA SER A 185 -35.78 -14.41 -25.63
C SER A 185 -37.21 -14.05 -25.19
N SER A 186 -37.51 -12.79 -25.03
CA SER A 186 -38.87 -12.29 -24.98
C SER A 186 -39.07 -11.37 -26.17
N GLY A 187 -39.79 -11.91 -27.13
CA GLY A 187 -40.29 -11.19 -28.30
C GLY A 187 -41.16 -10.02 -27.86
N ARG A 188 -40.99 -8.91 -28.52
CA ARG A 188 -41.93 -7.82 -28.49
C ARG A 188 -42.42 -7.50 -29.87
N LYS A 189 -43.69 -7.77 -29.98
CA LYS A 189 -44.57 -7.41 -31.07
C LYS A 189 -44.54 -5.91 -31.37
N GLY A 190 -44.77 -5.67 -32.67
CA GLY A 190 -44.85 -4.37 -33.25
C GLY A 190 -46.01 -3.52 -32.74
N GLY A 191 -45.86 -2.25 -32.97
CA GLY A 191 -46.86 -1.22 -32.91
C GLY A 191 -46.58 -0.22 -33.99
N PHE A 192 -47.27 -0.40 -35.09
CA PHE A 192 -47.39 0.48 -36.24
C PHE A 192 -48.48 1.49 -35.97
N PHE A 193 -48.19 2.78 -36.11
CA PHE A 193 -49.10 3.90 -36.41
C PHE A 193 -48.16 5.07 -36.70
N GLY A 194 -48.16 5.76 -37.83
CA GLY A 194 -49.24 6.25 -38.65
C GLY A 194 -49.51 7.71 -38.36
N GLY A 195 -49.09 8.60 -39.18
CA GLY A 195 -49.32 10.01 -39.10
C GLY A 195 -48.27 10.80 -39.82
#